data_3d830abd4be272b0aaaf53d3be5892df
#
_entry.id   3d830abd4be272b0aaaf53d3be5892df
#
_cell.length_a   1.000
_cell.length_b   1.000
_cell.length_c   1.000
_cell.angle_alpha   90.00
_cell.angle_beta   90.00
_cell.angle_gamma   90.00
#
_symmetry.space_group_name_H-M   'P 1'
#
loop_
_entity.id
_entity.type
_entity.pdbx_description
1 polymer ?
#
loop_
_entity_poly.entity_id
_entity_poly.type
_entity_poly.pdbx_seq_one_letter_code
_entity_poly.pdbx_strand_id
1 'polypeptide(L)'
;MSLRYTLGLDIGIASVGWAVLENNIDGEPIKIERLGVRIFDKAEETDGSPLAKHRREARGQRRTIRRKRHRKDRIKQLIQQNGIMTRVEMSEMFEHSQFETSVYELRVQALERTLTKQEFVRVLIHLAQRRGYKSNSKSEEAKDKENGKVKSAISENKQCMEENGYRTIGEMLLNDDRFWECNPDGTKIFVPHNHLDDYRTTVERSMVEDEIRLIFSQQRALGVSYATAEFEEAYLEIWGSQRNFDEGPGGKSPYGGNMIEKMLGHCTFEKDEPRAAKGSYSAEYFRLLQDVNHLRLVKNNGESSALTAEQKQIYIDLVMKSAAASYAQLRKKLELSNDISFNMLRYGSDEIGKVERKKLGHMKFYHEMRKALNTVQKDAISTVSWEQRDEIARILLCYKSDDKRKAQLEKLDIPREFIPALLTLSTSKTAHLSAKSLRKLIPYLEKGMTYAEACKEVYGEHKSSITKKNKLSLFDIELINNPVVRRAVSQTIRVINAVVREYGAPEVVRVELAREMGKPYDVRTQITKKQEANA
;
A
#
# COMPACT_ATOMS: atom_id res chain seq x y z
N MET A 1 26.41 46.52 17.78
CA MET A 1 24.96 46.35 17.57
C MET A 1 24.75 45.05 16.85
N SER A 2 23.82 44.18 17.24
CA SER A 2 23.49 42.99 16.47
C SER A 2 22.82 43.39 15.17
N LEU A 3 23.20 42.77 14.04
CA LEU A 3 22.63 43.05 12.73
C LEU A 3 21.12 42.72 12.75
N ARG A 4 20.31 43.67 12.34
CA ARG A 4 18.88 43.44 12.08
C ARG A 4 18.73 42.88 10.68
N TYR A 5 18.20 41.67 10.51
CA TYR A 5 18.18 41.03 9.21
C TYR A 5 17.01 40.11 8.98
N THR A 6 16.70 39.95 7.70
CA THR A 6 15.80 38.91 7.16
C THR A 6 16.65 37.77 6.60
N LEU A 7 16.35 36.53 6.98
CA LEU A 7 16.93 35.33 6.40
C LEU A 7 16.02 34.79 5.29
N GLY A 8 16.47 34.86 4.04
CA GLY A 8 15.83 34.20 2.90
C GLY A 8 16.36 32.78 2.72
N LEU A 9 15.49 31.83 2.45
CA LEU A 9 15.82 30.42 2.20
C LEU A 9 15.06 29.92 0.98
N ASP A 10 15.77 29.31 0.02
CA ASP A 10 15.21 28.54 -1.09
C ASP A 10 15.58 27.08 -0.90
N ILE A 11 14.58 26.22 -0.64
CA ILE A 11 14.80 24.82 -0.25
C ILE A 11 14.47 23.90 -1.42
N GLY A 12 15.51 23.38 -2.08
CA GLY A 12 15.44 22.36 -3.11
C GLY A 12 15.63 20.95 -2.59
N ILE A 13 15.59 19.97 -3.49
CA ILE A 13 15.79 18.54 -3.17
C ILE A 13 17.27 18.16 -3.03
N ALA A 14 18.19 18.98 -3.56
CA ALA A 14 19.63 18.76 -3.56
C ALA A 14 20.43 20.02 -3.16
N SER A 15 19.76 21.14 -2.88
CA SER A 15 20.38 22.38 -2.50
C SER A 15 19.52 23.20 -1.55
N VAL A 16 20.16 24.06 -0.79
CA VAL A 16 19.52 25.11 0.00
C VAL A 16 20.22 26.41 -0.32
N GLY A 17 19.55 27.29 -1.06
CA GLY A 17 19.95 28.68 -1.24
C GLY A 17 19.62 29.47 0.04
N TRP A 18 20.47 30.42 0.40
CA TRP A 18 20.24 31.28 1.55
C TRP A 18 20.79 32.68 1.30
N ALA A 19 20.12 33.67 1.89
CA ALA A 19 20.55 35.06 1.86
C ALA A 19 20.28 35.75 3.21
N VAL A 20 21.23 36.53 3.68
CA VAL A 20 21.13 37.44 4.82
C VAL A 20 20.94 38.84 4.26
N LEU A 21 19.78 39.44 4.55
CA LEU A 21 19.40 40.77 4.07
C LEU A 21 19.31 41.70 5.25
N GLU A 22 20.14 42.74 5.28
CA GLU A 22 20.09 43.80 6.31
C GLU A 22 18.77 44.55 6.21
N ASN A 23 18.11 44.78 7.35
CA ASN A 23 16.83 45.47 7.41
C ASN A 23 17.02 46.93 7.91
N ASN A 24 16.21 47.84 7.40
CA ASN A 24 16.03 49.18 7.94
C ASN A 24 15.25 49.12 9.29
N ILE A 25 14.99 50.33 9.87
CA ILE A 25 14.23 50.48 11.12
C ILE A 25 12.79 49.91 11.01
N ASP A 26 12.22 49.99 9.81
CA ASP A 26 10.84 49.54 9.52
C ASP A 26 10.77 48.02 9.23
N GLY A 27 11.92 47.34 9.21
CA GLY A 27 12.00 45.89 8.98
C GLY A 27 12.06 45.51 7.49
N GLU A 28 12.26 46.48 6.58
CA GLU A 28 12.40 46.22 5.17
C GLU A 28 13.86 45.94 4.78
N PRO A 29 14.12 44.95 3.88
CA PRO A 29 15.45 44.62 3.42
C PRO A 29 16.03 45.79 2.54
N ILE A 30 17.20 46.27 2.89
CA ILE A 30 17.88 47.35 2.19
C ILE A 30 19.21 46.94 1.55
N LYS A 31 19.83 45.85 2.02
CA LYS A 31 21.14 45.42 1.51
C LYS A 31 21.29 43.91 1.63
N ILE A 32 21.96 43.32 0.65
CA ILE A 32 22.41 41.92 0.75
C ILE A 32 23.74 41.91 1.50
N GLU A 33 23.71 41.36 2.73
CA GLU A 33 24.95 41.25 3.52
C GLU A 33 25.75 40.01 3.08
N ARG A 34 25.07 38.90 2.89
CA ARG A 34 25.70 37.65 2.45
C ARG A 34 24.68 36.75 1.79
N LEU A 35 25.11 35.98 0.81
CA LEU A 35 24.31 34.93 0.19
C LEU A 35 25.18 33.70 -0.09
N GLY A 36 24.55 32.55 -0.26
CA GLY A 36 25.24 31.32 -0.58
C GLY A 36 24.29 30.17 -0.90
N VAL A 37 24.88 29.08 -1.29
CA VAL A 37 24.16 27.84 -1.53
C VAL A 37 24.87 26.66 -0.87
N ARG A 38 24.09 25.80 -0.24
CA ARG A 38 24.54 24.50 0.26
C ARG A 38 24.04 23.41 -0.65
N ILE A 39 24.94 22.75 -1.38
CA ILE A 39 24.65 21.60 -2.22
C ILE A 39 24.86 20.31 -1.45
N PHE A 40 24.03 19.31 -1.70
CA PHE A 40 24.10 17.98 -1.10
C PHE A 40 23.48 16.90 -2.00
N ASP A 41 23.90 15.64 -1.83
CA ASP A 41 23.36 14.54 -2.62
C ASP A 41 21.89 14.32 -2.33
N LYS A 42 21.11 14.04 -3.36
CA LYS A 42 19.70 13.61 -3.21
C LYS A 42 19.63 12.32 -2.41
N ALA A 43 18.55 12.16 -1.62
CA ALA A 43 18.31 10.92 -0.88
C ALA A 43 17.55 9.88 -1.72
N GLU A 44 17.89 9.81 -3.00
CA GLU A 44 17.30 8.88 -3.98
C GLU A 44 18.36 8.48 -5.02
N GLU A 45 18.16 7.31 -5.64
CA GLU A 45 18.97 6.82 -6.75
C GLU A 45 18.70 7.63 -8.03
N THR A 46 19.49 7.38 -9.09
CA THR A 46 19.35 8.07 -10.39
C THR A 46 17.99 7.81 -11.07
N ASP A 47 17.37 6.65 -10.79
CA ASP A 47 16.03 6.29 -11.26
C ASP A 47 14.90 6.82 -10.35
N GLY A 48 15.22 7.63 -9.34
CA GLY A 48 14.28 8.16 -8.35
C GLY A 48 13.84 7.14 -7.30
N SER A 49 14.38 5.95 -7.29
CA SER A 49 14.08 4.97 -6.26
C SER A 49 14.75 5.34 -4.92
N PRO A 50 14.14 4.96 -3.78
CA PRO A 50 14.75 5.22 -2.47
C PRO A 50 16.08 4.46 -2.32
N LEU A 51 17.13 5.12 -1.78
CA LEU A 51 18.44 4.51 -1.46
C LEU A 51 18.33 3.19 -0.66
N ALA A 52 17.25 2.99 0.08
CA ALA A 52 17.01 1.76 0.83
C ALA A 52 16.40 0.61 0.00
N LYS A 53 16.13 0.80 -1.32
CA LYS A 53 15.45 -0.18 -2.18
C LYS A 53 16.23 -1.50 -2.23
N HIS A 54 17.47 -1.47 -2.65
CA HIS A 54 18.34 -2.67 -2.76
C HIS A 54 18.45 -3.44 -1.45
N ARG A 55 18.62 -2.72 -0.33
CA ARG A 55 18.68 -3.34 1.01
C ARG A 55 17.34 -3.99 1.40
N ARG A 56 16.20 -3.38 1.02
CA ARG A 56 14.86 -3.95 1.26
C ARG A 56 14.62 -5.20 0.42
N GLU A 57 14.98 -5.17 -0.84
CA GLU A 57 14.88 -6.31 -1.77
C GLU A 57 15.72 -7.48 -1.30
N ALA A 58 17.01 -7.27 -1.02
CA ALA A 58 17.90 -8.29 -0.48
C ALA A 58 17.40 -8.86 0.86
N ARG A 59 16.80 -8.01 1.74
CA ARG A 59 16.16 -8.48 2.97
C ARG A 59 14.93 -9.32 2.68
N GLY A 60 14.11 -8.94 1.69
CA GLY A 60 12.95 -9.68 1.23
C GLY A 60 13.34 -11.07 0.74
N GLN A 61 14.33 -11.16 -0.13
CA GLN A 61 14.87 -12.42 -0.64
C GLN A 61 15.39 -13.34 0.49
N ARG A 62 16.26 -12.81 1.38
CA ARG A 62 16.76 -13.56 2.54
C ARG A 62 15.64 -14.08 3.44
N ARG A 63 14.57 -13.28 3.63
CA ARG A 63 13.39 -13.68 4.41
C ARG A 63 12.66 -14.83 3.73
N THR A 64 12.47 -14.79 2.43
CA THR A 64 11.80 -15.84 1.65
C THR A 64 12.61 -17.14 1.72
N ILE A 65 13.92 -17.08 1.51
CA ILE A 65 14.81 -18.23 1.61
C ILE A 65 14.77 -18.83 3.02
N ARG A 66 14.89 -18.00 4.07
CA ARG A 66 14.83 -18.45 5.47
C ARG A 66 13.50 -19.13 5.81
N ARG A 67 12.37 -18.58 5.36
CA ARG A 67 11.05 -19.18 5.57
C ARG A 67 10.90 -20.53 4.89
N LYS A 68 11.41 -20.66 3.66
CA LYS A 68 11.44 -21.91 2.91
C LYS A 68 12.31 -22.95 3.62
N ARG A 69 13.50 -22.56 4.09
CA ARG A 69 14.40 -23.43 4.86
C ARG A 69 13.73 -23.88 6.16
N HIS A 70 13.22 -22.96 6.96
CA HIS A 70 12.58 -23.27 8.24
C HIS A 70 11.40 -24.25 8.10
N ARG A 71 10.56 -24.10 7.07
CA ARG A 71 9.48 -25.04 6.79
C ARG A 71 10.01 -26.44 6.47
N LYS A 72 11.01 -26.54 5.59
CA LYS A 72 11.65 -27.84 5.27
C LYS A 72 12.26 -28.48 6.51
N ASP A 73 12.90 -27.70 7.37
CA ASP A 73 13.51 -28.22 8.60
C ASP A 73 12.46 -28.74 9.57
N ARG A 74 11.29 -28.07 9.71
CA ARG A 74 10.16 -28.57 10.51
C ARG A 74 9.59 -29.85 9.94
N ILE A 75 9.45 -29.98 8.62
CA ILE A 75 8.97 -31.20 7.97
C ILE A 75 9.99 -32.34 8.14
N LYS A 76 11.28 -32.09 7.98
CA LYS A 76 12.32 -33.10 8.28
C LYS A 76 12.27 -33.56 9.74
N GLN A 77 11.99 -32.66 10.67
CA GLN A 77 11.80 -33.01 12.08
C GLN A 77 10.54 -33.86 12.28
N LEU A 78 9.43 -33.53 11.63
CA LEU A 78 8.21 -34.30 11.69
C LEU A 78 8.39 -35.72 11.13
N ILE A 79 9.10 -35.87 10.00
CA ILE A 79 9.47 -37.18 9.40
C ILE A 79 10.27 -38.03 10.40
N GLN A 80 11.25 -37.43 11.07
CA GLN A 80 12.06 -38.11 12.09
C GLN A 80 11.21 -38.50 13.30
N GLN A 81 10.35 -37.64 13.80
CA GLN A 81 9.47 -37.90 14.94
C GLN A 81 8.49 -39.05 14.70
N ASN A 82 8.07 -39.25 13.45
CA ASN A 82 7.24 -40.38 13.03
C ASN A 82 8.03 -41.64 12.67
N GLY A 83 9.33 -41.69 12.93
CA GLY A 83 10.17 -42.90 12.73
C GLY A 83 10.33 -43.29 11.25
N ILE A 84 10.06 -42.41 10.31
CA ILE A 84 10.15 -42.72 8.86
C ILE A 84 11.60 -42.75 8.43
N MET A 85 12.36 -41.68 8.76
CA MET A 85 13.77 -41.51 8.39
C MET A 85 14.46 -40.54 9.34
N THR A 86 15.70 -40.81 9.73
CA THR A 86 16.48 -39.90 10.58
C THR A 86 17.03 -38.71 9.77
N ARG A 87 17.44 -37.66 10.46
CA ARG A 87 18.06 -36.50 9.78
C ARG A 87 19.37 -36.83 9.09
N VAL A 88 20.14 -37.78 9.64
CA VAL A 88 21.41 -38.24 9.04
C VAL A 88 21.11 -38.95 7.73
N GLU A 89 20.24 -39.95 7.73
CA GLU A 89 19.82 -40.66 6.51
C GLU A 89 19.25 -39.71 5.43
N MET A 90 18.46 -38.70 5.83
CA MET A 90 17.95 -37.69 4.90
C MET A 90 19.07 -36.82 4.31
N SER A 91 20.12 -36.49 5.10
CA SER A 91 21.27 -35.73 4.60
C SER A 91 22.08 -36.56 3.60
N GLU A 92 22.43 -37.76 3.96
CA GLU A 92 23.17 -38.71 3.11
C GLU A 92 22.41 -38.99 1.80
N MET A 93 21.06 -39.18 1.88
CA MET A 93 20.24 -39.37 0.69
C MET A 93 20.33 -38.18 -0.28
N PHE A 94 20.33 -36.93 0.20
CA PHE A 94 20.39 -35.75 -0.69
C PHE A 94 21.82 -35.36 -1.11
N GLU A 95 22.85 -35.76 -0.38
CA GLU A 95 24.24 -35.42 -0.67
C GLU A 95 24.93 -36.44 -1.59
N HIS A 96 24.57 -37.73 -1.46
CA HIS A 96 25.32 -38.81 -2.09
C HIS A 96 24.53 -39.64 -3.13
N SER A 97 23.22 -39.43 -3.23
CA SER A 97 22.40 -40.22 -4.17
C SER A 97 22.25 -39.53 -5.53
N GLN A 98 22.63 -40.23 -6.59
CA GLN A 98 22.14 -39.93 -7.94
C GLN A 98 20.76 -40.58 -8.06
N PHE A 99 19.76 -39.77 -8.28
CA PHE A 99 18.38 -40.27 -8.40
C PHE A 99 18.07 -40.56 -9.86
N GLU A 100 17.83 -41.81 -10.19
CA GLU A 100 17.43 -42.23 -11.53
C GLU A 100 16.04 -41.71 -11.86
N THR A 101 15.10 -41.77 -10.89
CA THR A 101 13.71 -41.30 -11.07
C THR A 101 13.56 -39.88 -10.58
N SER A 102 12.94 -39.02 -11.42
CA SER A 102 12.64 -37.64 -11.04
C SER A 102 11.57 -37.59 -9.95
N VAL A 103 11.59 -36.53 -9.14
CA VAL A 103 10.58 -36.35 -8.10
C VAL A 103 9.16 -36.13 -8.67
N TYR A 104 9.05 -35.65 -9.90
CA TYR A 104 7.77 -35.47 -10.58
C TYR A 104 7.19 -36.81 -11.01
N GLU A 105 8.04 -37.71 -11.51
CA GLU A 105 7.64 -39.10 -11.79
C GLU A 105 7.20 -39.83 -10.50
N LEU A 106 7.92 -39.63 -9.40
CA LEU A 106 7.53 -40.21 -8.10
C LEU A 106 6.17 -39.70 -7.61
N ARG A 107 5.82 -38.44 -7.87
CA ARG A 107 4.51 -37.87 -7.53
C ARG A 107 3.38 -38.56 -8.29
N VAL A 108 3.62 -38.91 -9.56
CA VAL A 108 2.65 -39.68 -10.38
C VAL A 108 2.60 -41.14 -9.92
N GLN A 109 3.76 -41.77 -9.78
CA GLN A 109 3.87 -43.18 -9.32
C GLN A 109 3.28 -43.39 -7.92
N ALA A 110 3.28 -42.35 -7.05
CA ALA A 110 2.66 -42.40 -5.72
C ALA A 110 1.15 -42.71 -5.75
N LEU A 111 0.50 -42.48 -6.88
CA LEU A 111 -0.93 -42.78 -7.05
C LEU A 111 -1.18 -44.23 -7.47
N GLU A 112 -0.18 -44.96 -7.96
CA GLU A 112 -0.32 -46.27 -8.58
C GLU A 112 0.41 -47.38 -7.81
N ARG A 113 1.53 -47.06 -7.12
CA ARG A 113 2.34 -48.02 -6.40
C ARG A 113 2.77 -47.52 -5.04
N THR A 114 3.15 -48.45 -4.16
CA THR A 114 3.82 -48.10 -2.91
C THR A 114 5.14 -47.44 -3.16
N LEU A 115 5.39 -46.31 -2.50
CA LEU A 115 6.69 -45.66 -2.48
C LEU A 115 7.56 -46.23 -1.34
N THR A 116 8.84 -46.36 -1.59
CA THR A 116 9.81 -46.60 -0.50
C THR A 116 9.87 -45.40 0.43
N LYS A 117 10.41 -45.56 1.64
CA LYS A 117 10.59 -44.46 2.60
C LYS A 117 11.38 -43.30 1.97
N GLN A 118 12.42 -43.59 1.21
CA GLN A 118 13.26 -42.58 0.53
C GLN A 118 12.46 -41.80 -0.52
N GLU A 119 11.75 -42.50 -1.39
CA GLU A 119 10.91 -41.88 -2.43
C GLU A 119 9.80 -41.00 -1.81
N PHE A 120 9.11 -41.51 -0.79
CA PHE A 120 8.06 -40.77 -0.09
C PHE A 120 8.60 -39.50 0.57
N VAL A 121 9.72 -39.57 1.27
CA VAL A 121 10.38 -38.41 1.89
C VAL A 121 10.82 -37.39 0.83
N ARG A 122 11.33 -37.84 -0.33
CA ARG A 122 11.67 -36.94 -1.47
C ARG A 122 10.43 -36.17 -1.95
N VAL A 123 9.31 -36.86 -2.16
CA VAL A 123 8.05 -36.26 -2.57
C VAL A 123 7.59 -35.21 -1.55
N LEU A 124 7.54 -35.55 -0.27
CA LEU A 124 7.11 -34.64 0.78
C LEU A 124 7.99 -33.39 0.89
N ILE A 125 9.31 -33.54 0.85
CA ILE A 125 10.24 -32.41 0.91
C ILE A 125 10.11 -31.52 -0.34
N HIS A 126 9.88 -32.11 -1.50
CA HIS A 126 9.65 -31.36 -2.74
C HIS A 126 8.35 -30.55 -2.67
N LEU A 127 7.22 -31.16 -2.27
CA LEU A 127 5.95 -30.48 -2.09
C LEU A 127 6.02 -29.40 -1.01
N ALA A 128 6.84 -29.59 0.04
CA ALA A 128 7.14 -28.55 1.03
C ALA A 128 7.88 -27.34 0.43
N GLN A 129 8.64 -27.56 -0.62
CA GLN A 129 9.38 -26.50 -1.33
C GLN A 129 8.52 -25.77 -2.34
N ARG A 130 7.57 -26.45 -2.99
CA ARG A 130 6.74 -26.01 -4.11
C ARG A 130 5.26 -25.98 -3.72
N ARG A 131 4.83 -24.94 -3.03
CA ARG A 131 3.49 -24.88 -2.41
C ARG A 131 2.39 -24.27 -3.29
N GLY A 132 2.71 -23.83 -4.49
CA GLY A 132 1.77 -23.07 -5.30
C GLY A 132 1.54 -21.64 -4.78
N TYR A 133 0.78 -20.90 -5.55
CA TYR A 133 0.39 -19.52 -5.25
C TYR A 133 -0.76 -19.50 -4.23
N LYS A 134 -0.72 -18.56 -3.30
CA LYS A 134 -1.85 -18.22 -2.42
C LYS A 134 -1.93 -16.70 -2.33
N SER A 135 -3.02 -16.14 -2.76
CA SER A 135 -3.31 -14.74 -2.49
C SER A 135 -3.59 -14.50 -1.01
N ASN A 136 -3.22 -13.34 -0.50
CA ASN A 136 -3.50 -12.97 0.88
C ASN A 136 -4.89 -12.33 1.03
N SER A 137 -5.42 -11.72 -0.04
CA SER A 137 -6.74 -11.11 -0.02
C SER A 137 -7.35 -10.99 -1.42
N LYS A 138 -8.68 -11.14 -1.51
CA LYS A 138 -9.46 -10.95 -2.73
C LYS A 138 -9.29 -9.55 -3.33
N SER A 139 -9.10 -8.54 -2.49
CA SER A 139 -8.92 -7.15 -2.92
C SER A 139 -7.55 -6.86 -3.56
N GLU A 140 -6.49 -7.57 -3.18
CA GLU A 140 -5.17 -7.47 -3.83
C GLU A 140 -5.18 -8.17 -5.19
N GLU A 141 -5.90 -9.28 -5.28
CA GLU A 141 -6.08 -10.00 -6.54
C GLU A 141 -6.65 -9.14 -7.66
N ALA A 142 -7.54 -8.21 -7.37
CA ALA A 142 -8.24 -7.40 -8.39
C ALA A 142 -7.42 -6.22 -8.93
N LYS A 143 -6.29 -5.84 -8.29
CA LYS A 143 -5.60 -4.57 -8.57
C LYS A 143 -4.27 -4.69 -9.32
N ASP A 144 -3.68 -5.86 -9.36
CA ASP A 144 -2.31 -6.03 -9.87
C ASP A 144 -2.33 -6.61 -11.28
N LYS A 145 -1.70 -5.91 -12.23
CA LYS A 145 -1.58 -6.37 -13.62
C LYS A 145 -0.74 -7.66 -13.75
N GLU A 146 0.24 -7.82 -12.87
CA GLU A 146 1.08 -9.02 -12.80
C GLU A 146 0.27 -10.20 -12.23
N ASN A 147 -0.61 -9.96 -11.26
CA ASN A 147 -1.59 -10.93 -10.79
C ASN A 147 -2.59 -11.36 -11.88
N GLY A 148 -2.83 -10.55 -12.89
CA GLY A 148 -3.62 -10.94 -14.07
C GLY A 148 -3.01 -12.13 -14.82
N LYS A 149 -1.71 -12.07 -15.11
CA LYS A 149 -0.97 -13.16 -15.78
C LYS A 149 -0.92 -14.44 -14.92
N VAL A 150 -0.70 -14.29 -13.61
CA VAL A 150 -0.69 -15.41 -12.66
C VAL A 150 -2.07 -16.09 -12.60
N LYS A 151 -3.15 -15.32 -12.58
CA LYS A 151 -4.53 -15.85 -12.56
C LYS A 151 -4.89 -16.53 -13.87
N SER A 152 -4.51 -15.96 -15.02
CA SER A 152 -4.69 -16.60 -16.33
C SER A 152 -4.03 -17.98 -16.33
N ALA A 153 -2.76 -18.05 -15.94
CA ALA A 153 -2.02 -19.30 -15.87
C ALA A 153 -2.67 -20.33 -14.92
N ILE A 154 -3.15 -19.89 -13.75
CA ILE A 154 -3.89 -20.78 -12.82
C ILE A 154 -5.18 -21.28 -13.44
N SER A 155 -5.95 -20.40 -14.11
CA SER A 155 -7.21 -20.77 -14.77
C SER A 155 -6.97 -21.74 -15.92
N GLU A 156 -5.95 -21.47 -16.73
CA GLU A 156 -5.53 -22.34 -17.83
C GLU A 156 -5.09 -23.73 -17.34
N ASN A 157 -4.36 -23.78 -16.23
CA ASN A 157 -3.93 -25.05 -15.64
C ASN A 157 -5.11 -25.84 -15.03
N LYS A 158 -6.08 -25.16 -14.40
CA LYS A 158 -7.31 -25.82 -13.92
C LYS A 158 -8.12 -26.41 -15.08
N GLN A 159 -8.32 -25.61 -16.10
CA GLN A 159 -9.03 -26.05 -17.30
C GLN A 159 -8.33 -27.24 -17.98
N CYS A 160 -6.99 -27.17 -18.09
CA CYS A 160 -6.20 -28.26 -18.64
C CYS A 160 -6.33 -29.56 -17.83
N MET A 161 -6.34 -29.47 -16.49
CA MET A 161 -6.54 -30.65 -15.65
C MET A 161 -7.91 -31.26 -15.84
N GLU A 162 -8.96 -30.45 -15.97
CA GLU A 162 -10.33 -30.90 -16.20
C GLU A 162 -10.50 -31.55 -17.58
N GLU A 163 -9.99 -30.91 -18.64
CA GLU A 163 -10.10 -31.37 -20.03
C GLU A 163 -9.33 -32.68 -20.27
N ASN A 164 -8.18 -32.88 -19.66
CA ASN A 164 -7.33 -34.06 -19.85
C ASN A 164 -7.50 -35.10 -18.75
N GLY A 165 -8.34 -34.86 -17.74
CA GLY A 165 -8.59 -35.79 -16.65
C GLY A 165 -7.39 -36.01 -15.73
N TYR A 166 -6.47 -35.05 -15.61
CA TYR A 166 -5.34 -35.14 -14.68
C TYR A 166 -5.82 -35.02 -13.24
N ARG A 167 -5.49 -36.04 -12.42
CA ARG A 167 -5.88 -36.12 -10.99
C ARG A 167 -5.05 -35.17 -10.11
N THR A 168 -3.81 -34.89 -10.52
CA THR A 168 -2.85 -34.09 -9.75
C THR A 168 -2.06 -33.15 -10.64
N ILE A 169 -1.48 -32.13 -9.99
CA ILE A 169 -0.53 -31.23 -10.65
C ILE A 169 0.71 -32.01 -11.15
N GLY A 170 1.13 -33.03 -10.39
CA GLY A 170 2.24 -33.90 -10.79
C GLY A 170 1.99 -34.56 -12.13
N GLU A 171 0.78 -35.13 -12.33
CA GLU A 171 0.36 -35.71 -13.60
C GLU A 171 0.30 -34.69 -14.74
N MET A 172 -0.31 -33.54 -14.50
CA MET A 172 -0.38 -32.46 -15.49
C MET A 172 1.02 -32.01 -15.92
N LEU A 173 1.90 -31.70 -14.98
CA LEU A 173 3.25 -31.22 -15.31
C LEU A 173 4.08 -32.25 -16.08
N LEU A 174 3.92 -33.53 -15.77
CA LEU A 174 4.71 -34.59 -16.40
C LEU A 174 4.20 -34.97 -17.78
N ASN A 175 2.87 -34.99 -17.99
CA ASN A 175 2.23 -35.55 -19.17
C ASN A 175 1.80 -34.51 -20.20
N ASP A 176 1.74 -33.22 -19.86
CA ASP A 176 1.34 -32.18 -20.79
C ASP A 176 2.55 -31.61 -21.52
N ASP A 177 2.52 -31.64 -22.87
CA ASP A 177 3.61 -31.17 -23.73
C ASP A 177 3.99 -29.70 -23.54
N ARG A 178 3.10 -28.86 -22.95
CA ARG A 178 3.40 -27.45 -22.62
C ARG A 178 4.58 -27.27 -21.66
N PHE A 179 4.91 -28.31 -20.89
CA PHE A 179 6.01 -28.30 -19.93
C PHE A 179 7.28 -29.00 -20.43
N TRP A 180 7.30 -29.35 -21.71
CA TRP A 180 8.45 -29.95 -22.39
C TRP A 180 8.93 -29.03 -23.50
N GLU A 181 10.22 -28.80 -23.57
CA GLU A 181 10.87 -28.04 -24.65
C GLU A 181 11.72 -28.99 -25.50
N CYS A 182 11.69 -28.77 -26.81
CA CYS A 182 12.53 -29.55 -27.73
C CYS A 182 13.84 -28.82 -28.00
N ASN A 183 14.94 -29.46 -27.77
CA ASN A 183 16.27 -28.99 -28.19
C ASN A 183 16.40 -29.04 -29.72
N PRO A 184 17.41 -28.34 -30.29
CA PRO A 184 17.72 -28.42 -31.71
C PRO A 184 18.12 -29.83 -32.19
N ASP A 185 18.57 -30.69 -31.29
CA ASP A 185 18.90 -32.11 -31.55
C ASP A 185 17.70 -33.07 -31.46
N GLY A 186 16.50 -32.54 -31.17
CA GLY A 186 15.27 -33.32 -31.03
C GLY A 186 15.05 -33.92 -29.64
N THR A 187 15.94 -33.73 -28.68
CA THR A 187 15.74 -34.19 -27.31
C THR A 187 14.69 -33.31 -26.58
N LYS A 188 13.76 -33.94 -25.85
CA LYS A 188 12.79 -33.24 -25.02
C LYS A 188 13.38 -32.97 -23.63
N ILE A 189 13.34 -31.72 -23.20
CA ILE A 189 13.73 -31.28 -21.84
C ILE A 189 12.48 -30.93 -21.06
N PHE A 190 12.36 -31.47 -19.86
CA PHE A 190 11.29 -31.16 -18.93
C PHE A 190 11.55 -29.81 -18.21
N VAL A 191 10.64 -28.85 -18.35
CA VAL A 191 10.74 -27.49 -17.81
C VAL A 191 9.59 -27.21 -16.82
N PRO A 192 9.65 -27.79 -15.60
CA PRO A 192 8.59 -27.66 -14.60
C PRO A 192 8.65 -26.36 -13.80
N HIS A 193 9.40 -25.36 -14.24
CA HIS A 193 9.61 -24.12 -13.49
C HIS A 193 9.45 -22.90 -14.37
N ASN A 194 8.82 -21.88 -13.83
CA ASN A 194 8.74 -20.57 -14.48
C ASN A 194 10.11 -19.91 -14.58
N HIS A 195 10.41 -19.33 -15.73
CA HIS A 195 11.59 -18.53 -16.03
C HIS A 195 11.18 -17.12 -16.41
N LEU A 196 11.82 -16.09 -15.84
CA LEU A 196 11.56 -14.67 -16.11
C LEU A 196 10.04 -14.34 -16.02
N ASP A 197 9.44 -13.88 -17.12
CA ASP A 197 8.04 -13.47 -17.22
C ASP A 197 7.07 -14.61 -17.61
N ASP A 198 7.53 -15.85 -17.60
CA ASP A 198 6.73 -17.04 -17.86
C ASP A 198 6.06 -17.53 -16.57
N TYR A 199 4.73 -17.66 -16.58
CA TYR A 199 3.91 -18.09 -15.44
C TYR A 199 3.21 -19.42 -15.69
N ARG A 200 3.50 -20.13 -16.80
CA ARG A 200 2.78 -21.35 -17.24
C ARG A 200 2.71 -22.48 -16.21
N THR A 201 3.73 -22.61 -15.32
CA THR A 201 3.76 -23.64 -14.28
C THR A 201 3.12 -23.16 -12.95
N THR A 202 2.46 -21.99 -12.95
CA THR A 202 1.86 -21.45 -11.74
C THR A 202 0.53 -22.15 -11.44
N VAL A 203 0.43 -22.71 -10.25
CA VAL A 203 -0.76 -23.42 -9.74
C VAL A 203 -1.22 -22.81 -8.42
N GLU A 204 -2.49 -22.97 -8.09
CA GLU A 204 -3.04 -22.55 -6.81
C GLU A 204 -2.58 -23.48 -5.68
N ARG A 205 -2.49 -22.94 -4.47
CA ARG A 205 -2.07 -23.73 -3.30
C ARG A 205 -3.05 -24.83 -2.95
N SER A 206 -4.36 -24.61 -3.12
CA SER A 206 -5.39 -25.62 -2.92
C SER A 206 -5.15 -26.84 -3.80
N MET A 207 -4.80 -26.66 -5.07
CA MET A 207 -4.52 -27.76 -5.99
C MET A 207 -3.32 -28.61 -5.53
N VAL A 208 -2.28 -27.98 -4.95
CA VAL A 208 -1.14 -28.72 -4.36
C VAL A 208 -1.54 -29.43 -3.07
N GLU A 209 -2.43 -28.85 -2.28
CA GLU A 209 -2.98 -29.49 -1.08
C GLU A 209 -3.80 -30.72 -1.43
N ASP A 210 -4.65 -30.64 -2.45
CA ASP A 210 -5.45 -31.74 -2.96
C ASP A 210 -4.55 -32.91 -3.44
N GLU A 211 -3.46 -32.59 -4.14
CA GLU A 211 -2.47 -33.60 -4.53
C GLU A 211 -1.80 -34.27 -3.31
N ILE A 212 -1.42 -33.48 -2.28
CA ILE A 212 -0.84 -34.05 -1.05
C ILE A 212 -1.82 -35.01 -0.41
N ARG A 213 -3.09 -34.62 -0.25
CA ARG A 213 -4.14 -35.46 0.33
C ARG A 213 -4.35 -36.72 -0.47
N LEU A 214 -4.39 -36.62 -1.80
CA LEU A 214 -4.54 -37.78 -2.66
C LEU A 214 -3.37 -38.74 -2.56
N ILE A 215 -2.12 -38.24 -2.56
CA ILE A 215 -0.92 -39.08 -2.36
C ILE A 215 -0.99 -39.82 -1.04
N PHE A 216 -1.30 -39.13 0.08
CA PHE A 216 -1.40 -39.79 1.38
C PHE A 216 -2.52 -40.83 1.40
N SER A 217 -3.70 -40.53 0.82
CA SER A 217 -4.83 -41.45 0.74
C SER A 217 -4.48 -42.71 -0.07
N GLN A 218 -3.85 -42.56 -1.22
CA GLN A 218 -3.45 -43.69 -2.06
C GLN A 218 -2.37 -44.54 -1.40
N GLN A 219 -1.35 -43.92 -0.79
CA GLN A 219 -0.32 -44.68 -0.08
C GLN A 219 -0.88 -45.47 1.11
N ARG A 220 -1.88 -44.93 1.84
CA ARG A 220 -2.60 -45.67 2.86
C ARG A 220 -3.39 -46.84 2.29
N ALA A 221 -4.09 -46.62 1.18
CA ALA A 221 -4.86 -47.69 0.51
C ALA A 221 -3.96 -48.81 0.01
N LEU A 222 -2.74 -48.49 -0.39
CA LEU A 222 -1.71 -49.44 -0.80
C LEU A 222 -0.98 -50.12 0.38
N GLY A 223 -1.37 -49.83 1.64
CA GLY A 223 -0.83 -50.48 2.83
C GLY A 223 0.48 -49.89 3.38
N VAL A 224 0.84 -48.64 2.99
CA VAL A 224 2.03 -47.97 3.53
C VAL A 224 1.79 -47.52 4.97
N SER A 225 2.44 -48.18 5.93
CA SER A 225 2.20 -48.01 7.38
C SER A 225 2.57 -46.62 7.93
N TYR A 226 3.46 -45.91 7.31
CA TYR A 226 3.90 -44.57 7.73
C TYR A 226 3.11 -43.40 7.09
N ALA A 227 2.17 -43.66 6.20
CA ALA A 227 1.31 -42.64 5.61
C ALA A 227 0.01 -42.43 6.41
N THR A 228 0.10 -42.29 7.74
CA THR A 228 -1.06 -42.17 8.63
C THR A 228 -1.83 -40.87 8.47
N ALA A 229 -3.10 -40.83 8.91
CA ALA A 229 -3.91 -39.62 8.86
C ALA A 229 -3.35 -38.52 9.79
N GLU A 230 -2.86 -38.91 10.97
CA GLU A 230 -2.26 -37.97 11.93
C GLU A 230 -0.98 -37.32 11.37
N PHE A 231 -0.17 -38.11 10.65
CA PHE A 231 1.03 -37.59 9.98
C PHE A 231 0.65 -36.65 8.84
N GLU A 232 -0.37 -36.95 8.05
CA GLU A 232 -0.89 -36.06 7.00
C GLU A 232 -1.34 -34.72 7.56
N GLU A 233 -2.16 -34.72 8.62
CA GLU A 233 -2.64 -33.49 9.24
C GLU A 233 -1.48 -32.63 9.79
N ALA A 234 -0.56 -33.25 10.53
CA ALA A 234 0.63 -32.56 11.04
C ALA A 234 1.52 -32.01 9.92
N TYR A 235 1.65 -32.75 8.82
CA TYR A 235 2.37 -32.29 7.64
C TYR A 235 1.69 -31.07 7.01
N LEU A 236 0.38 -31.12 6.77
CA LEU A 236 -0.41 -30.05 6.18
C LEU A 236 -0.43 -28.78 7.05
N GLU A 237 -0.46 -28.94 8.39
CA GLU A 237 -0.34 -27.79 9.30
C GLU A 237 0.99 -27.05 9.10
N ILE A 238 2.10 -27.77 9.04
CA ILE A 238 3.43 -27.17 8.81
C ILE A 238 3.53 -26.62 7.38
N TRP A 239 3.08 -27.41 6.41
CA TRP A 239 3.12 -27.06 4.99
C TRP A 239 2.28 -25.82 4.69
N GLY A 240 1.06 -25.74 5.21
CA GLY A 240 0.13 -24.63 5.01
C GLY A 240 0.48 -23.37 5.79
N SER A 241 1.34 -23.47 6.84
CA SER A 241 1.66 -22.35 7.73
C SER A 241 2.19 -21.13 6.97
N GLN A 242 1.56 -19.97 7.19
CA GLN A 242 1.95 -18.70 6.61
C GLN A 242 1.71 -17.57 7.61
N ARG A 243 2.70 -16.70 7.75
CA ARG A 243 2.56 -15.48 8.54
C ARG A 243 2.43 -14.28 7.63
N ASN A 244 1.41 -13.48 7.87
CA ASN A 244 1.18 -12.24 7.14
C ASN A 244 2.04 -11.08 7.67
N PHE A 245 2.17 -10.02 6.88
CA PHE A 245 3.00 -8.86 7.24
C PHE A 245 2.47 -8.13 8.48
N ASP A 246 1.17 -8.03 8.62
CA ASP A 246 0.47 -7.37 9.74
C ASP A 246 0.69 -8.06 11.09
N GLU A 247 1.11 -9.34 11.10
CA GLU A 247 1.43 -10.06 12.34
C GLU A 247 2.78 -9.69 12.95
N GLY A 248 3.62 -9.00 12.20
CA GLY A 248 4.96 -8.64 12.63
C GLY A 248 5.90 -9.83 12.84
N PRO A 249 7.04 -9.62 13.52
CA PRO A 249 7.96 -10.71 13.89
C PRO A 249 7.30 -11.66 14.89
N GLY A 250 7.64 -12.95 14.77
CA GLY A 250 7.15 -13.98 15.69
C GLY A 250 7.82 -13.96 17.05
N GLY A 251 7.23 -14.74 17.97
CA GLY A 251 7.77 -14.93 19.31
C GLY A 251 7.53 -13.74 20.24
N LYS A 252 8.38 -13.63 21.27
CA LYS A 252 8.34 -12.55 22.29
C LYS A 252 8.95 -11.23 21.82
N SER A 253 8.86 -10.91 20.51
CA SER A 253 9.39 -9.66 20.00
C SER A 253 8.58 -8.46 20.51
N PRO A 254 9.22 -7.35 20.96
CA PRO A 254 8.52 -6.11 21.29
C PRO A 254 7.80 -5.50 20.07
N TYR A 255 8.17 -5.93 18.87
CA TYR A 255 7.50 -5.56 17.61
C TYR A 255 6.35 -6.51 17.24
N GLY A 256 5.95 -7.43 18.11
CA GLY A 256 4.79 -8.30 17.91
C GLY A 256 3.47 -7.51 17.87
N GLY A 257 2.40 -8.15 17.41
CA GLY A 257 1.08 -7.55 17.22
C GLY A 257 0.90 -6.95 15.83
N ASN A 258 -0.17 -6.18 15.63
CA ASN A 258 -0.47 -5.59 14.32
C ASN A 258 0.52 -4.46 13.99
N MET A 259 1.45 -4.75 13.07
CA MET A 259 2.48 -3.79 12.65
C MET A 259 1.91 -2.60 11.92
N ILE A 260 0.81 -2.77 11.19
CA ILE A 260 0.20 -1.68 10.41
C ILE A 260 -0.45 -0.68 11.36
N GLU A 261 -1.18 -1.15 12.37
CA GLU A 261 -1.75 -0.28 13.41
C GLU A 261 -0.67 0.56 14.11
N LYS A 262 0.46 -0.04 14.46
CA LYS A 262 1.61 0.66 15.05
C LYS A 262 2.23 1.71 14.12
N MET A 263 2.04 1.58 12.79
CA MET A 263 2.59 2.49 11.78
C MET A 263 1.62 3.59 11.35
N LEU A 264 0.37 3.62 11.84
CA LEU A 264 -0.63 4.62 11.41
C LEU A 264 -0.22 6.06 11.78
N GLY A 265 0.58 6.24 12.81
CA GLY A 265 0.87 7.55 13.40
C GLY A 265 -0.31 8.10 14.19
N HIS A 266 -0.09 9.20 14.90
CA HIS A 266 -1.07 9.81 15.78
C HIS A 266 -1.67 11.09 15.19
N CYS A 267 -2.86 11.43 15.64
CA CYS A 267 -3.56 12.65 15.27
C CYS A 267 -2.81 13.89 15.83
N THR A 268 -2.88 14.99 15.10
CA THR A 268 -2.25 16.25 15.54
C THR A 268 -2.94 16.86 16.75
N PHE A 269 -4.27 16.77 16.82
CA PHE A 269 -5.08 17.34 17.90
C PHE A 269 -5.36 16.33 19.04
N GLU A 270 -5.84 15.17 18.69
CA GLU A 270 -6.11 14.05 19.61
C GLU A 270 -4.89 13.12 19.62
N LYS A 271 -3.86 13.46 20.38
CA LYS A 271 -2.54 12.81 20.33
C LYS A 271 -2.55 11.32 20.66
N ASP A 272 -3.52 10.87 21.44
CA ASP A 272 -3.68 9.47 21.81
C ASP A 272 -4.43 8.64 20.76
N GLU A 273 -5.07 9.32 19.82
CA GLU A 273 -5.86 8.68 18.77
C GLU A 273 -5.02 8.41 17.50
N PRO A 274 -5.13 7.22 16.89
CA PRO A 274 -4.49 6.93 15.62
C PRO A 274 -5.13 7.77 14.49
N ARG A 275 -4.36 8.03 13.46
CA ARG A 275 -4.87 8.67 12.24
C ARG A 275 -5.93 7.80 11.58
N ALA A 276 -7.00 8.40 11.10
CA ALA A 276 -8.06 7.73 10.37
C ALA A 276 -7.56 7.14 9.04
N ALA A 277 -8.15 6.05 8.58
CA ALA A 277 -7.95 5.58 7.23
C ALA A 277 -8.38 6.66 6.22
N LYS A 278 -7.62 6.84 5.14
CA LYS A 278 -7.97 7.84 4.12
C LYS A 278 -9.32 7.57 3.46
N GLY A 279 -9.73 6.30 3.37
CA GLY A 279 -11.03 5.87 2.89
C GLY A 279 -12.12 5.81 3.96
N SER A 280 -11.90 6.28 5.20
CA SER A 280 -12.97 6.40 6.18
C SER A 280 -13.98 7.44 5.72
N TYR A 281 -15.26 7.24 6.06
CA TYR A 281 -16.33 8.16 5.70
C TYR A 281 -16.04 9.57 6.24
N SER A 282 -15.64 9.66 7.51
CA SER A 282 -15.25 10.93 8.12
C SER A 282 -14.14 11.65 7.35
N ALA A 283 -13.11 10.93 6.88
CA ALA A 283 -12.00 11.56 6.15
C ALA A 283 -12.39 12.01 4.73
N GLU A 284 -13.19 11.21 4.04
CA GLU A 284 -13.67 11.55 2.70
C GLU A 284 -14.67 12.71 2.74
N TYR A 285 -15.62 12.69 3.69
CA TYR A 285 -16.64 13.72 3.84
C TYR A 285 -16.05 15.05 4.33
N PHE A 286 -15.13 15.00 5.29
CA PHE A 286 -14.38 16.18 5.72
C PHE A 286 -13.66 16.85 4.54
N ARG A 287 -13.01 16.07 3.68
CA ARG A 287 -12.33 16.60 2.50
C ARG A 287 -13.30 17.19 1.47
N LEU A 288 -14.46 16.55 1.27
CA LEU A 288 -15.53 17.09 0.43
C LEU A 288 -15.96 18.46 0.93
N LEU A 289 -16.23 18.61 2.22
CA LEU A 289 -16.66 19.88 2.81
C LEU A 289 -15.59 20.97 2.71
N GLN A 290 -14.29 20.61 2.89
CA GLN A 290 -13.20 21.57 2.67
C GLN A 290 -13.22 22.10 1.23
N ASP A 291 -13.31 21.22 0.23
CA ASP A 291 -13.29 21.64 -1.16
C ASP A 291 -14.54 22.42 -1.54
N VAL A 292 -15.70 22.07 -1.00
CA VAL A 292 -16.95 22.84 -1.17
C VAL A 292 -16.82 24.25 -0.59
N ASN A 293 -16.24 24.39 0.60
CA ASN A 293 -16.07 25.69 1.27
C ASN A 293 -14.97 26.56 0.61
N HIS A 294 -14.01 25.96 -0.07
CA HIS A 294 -12.98 26.69 -0.82
C HIS A 294 -13.34 26.97 -2.28
N LEU A 295 -14.40 26.32 -2.81
CA LEU A 295 -14.83 26.56 -4.18
C LEU A 295 -15.41 27.97 -4.32
N ARG A 296 -14.91 28.70 -5.31
CA ARG A 296 -15.37 30.05 -5.66
C ARG A 296 -15.76 30.10 -7.12
N LEU A 297 -16.78 30.88 -7.39
CA LEU A 297 -17.20 31.25 -8.74
C LEU A 297 -16.49 32.56 -9.10
N VAL A 298 -15.78 32.57 -10.21
CA VAL A 298 -15.00 33.71 -10.69
C VAL A 298 -15.57 34.17 -12.02
N LYS A 299 -16.03 35.43 -12.08
CA LYS A 299 -16.49 36.07 -13.32
C LYS A 299 -15.32 36.54 -14.17
N ASN A 300 -15.56 36.80 -15.45
CA ASN A 300 -14.55 37.30 -16.36
C ASN A 300 -13.98 38.69 -15.97
N ASN A 301 -14.72 39.48 -15.18
CA ASN A 301 -14.25 40.77 -14.64
C ASN A 301 -13.34 40.62 -13.41
N GLY A 302 -13.03 39.39 -12.98
CA GLY A 302 -12.21 39.11 -11.80
C GLY A 302 -12.96 39.04 -10.47
N GLU A 303 -14.25 39.37 -10.43
CA GLU A 303 -15.06 39.20 -9.20
C GLU A 303 -15.15 37.74 -8.81
N SER A 304 -14.95 37.46 -7.52
CA SER A 304 -14.97 36.12 -6.97
C SER A 304 -15.98 36.02 -5.82
N SER A 305 -16.94 35.09 -5.92
CA SER A 305 -17.94 34.81 -4.90
C SER A 305 -17.83 33.38 -4.37
N ALA A 306 -18.09 33.21 -3.08
CA ALA A 306 -18.25 31.88 -2.50
C ALA A 306 -19.61 31.28 -2.92
N LEU A 307 -19.72 29.96 -2.87
CA LEU A 307 -21.02 29.29 -3.07
C LEU A 307 -21.99 29.62 -1.94
N THR A 308 -23.26 29.86 -2.31
CA THR A 308 -24.38 29.95 -1.31
C THR A 308 -24.58 28.61 -0.62
N ALA A 309 -25.33 28.61 0.49
CA ALA A 309 -25.66 27.37 1.22
C ALA A 309 -26.38 26.35 0.31
N GLU A 310 -27.31 26.81 -0.50
CA GLU A 310 -28.05 25.99 -1.47
C GLU A 310 -27.12 25.40 -2.54
N GLN A 311 -26.23 26.21 -3.09
CA GLN A 311 -25.25 25.76 -4.09
C GLN A 311 -24.26 24.74 -3.52
N LYS A 312 -23.85 24.91 -2.26
CA LYS A 312 -23.04 23.93 -1.53
C LYS A 312 -23.77 22.60 -1.38
N GLN A 313 -25.05 22.64 -1.02
CA GLN A 313 -25.86 21.44 -0.88
C GLN A 313 -26.01 20.70 -2.23
N ILE A 314 -26.26 21.42 -3.32
CA ILE A 314 -26.29 20.84 -4.68
C ILE A 314 -24.97 20.13 -5.02
N TYR A 315 -23.83 20.74 -4.66
CA TYR A 315 -22.52 20.10 -4.86
C TYR A 315 -22.41 18.81 -4.07
N ILE A 316 -22.74 18.85 -2.77
CA ILE A 316 -22.67 17.67 -1.89
C ILE A 316 -23.58 16.56 -2.41
N ASP A 317 -24.83 16.86 -2.74
CA ASP A 317 -25.79 15.89 -3.26
C ASP A 317 -25.32 15.24 -4.57
N LEU A 318 -24.72 16.03 -5.45
CA LEU A 318 -24.17 15.52 -6.70
C LEU A 318 -23.04 14.51 -6.47
N VAL A 319 -22.13 14.83 -5.56
CA VAL A 319 -21.02 13.94 -5.19
C VAL A 319 -21.53 12.70 -4.46
N MET A 320 -22.46 12.84 -3.51
CA MET A 320 -23.04 11.71 -2.77
C MET A 320 -23.82 10.76 -3.68
N LYS A 321 -24.40 11.29 -4.77
CA LYS A 321 -25.14 10.49 -5.75
C LYS A 321 -24.21 9.67 -6.66
N SER A 322 -23.07 10.22 -7.10
CA SER A 322 -22.22 9.59 -8.12
C SER A 322 -20.72 9.86 -7.93
N ALA A 323 -19.92 8.77 -7.97
CA ALA A 323 -18.46 8.86 -8.02
C ALA A 323 -17.92 9.52 -9.31
N ALA A 324 -18.73 9.58 -10.35
CA ALA A 324 -18.39 10.17 -11.64
C ALA A 324 -18.79 11.64 -11.77
N ALA A 325 -19.32 12.26 -10.71
CA ALA A 325 -19.70 13.66 -10.68
C ALA A 325 -18.57 14.57 -11.19
N SER A 326 -18.89 15.53 -12.08
CA SER A 326 -17.92 16.41 -12.73
C SER A 326 -18.31 17.88 -12.58
N TYR A 327 -17.33 18.78 -12.81
CA TYR A 327 -17.61 20.22 -12.81
C TYR A 327 -18.62 20.63 -13.89
N ALA A 328 -18.65 19.95 -15.04
CA ALA A 328 -19.67 20.21 -16.06
C ALA A 328 -21.10 19.90 -15.56
N GLN A 329 -21.27 18.82 -14.80
CA GLN A 329 -22.56 18.50 -14.19
C GLN A 329 -22.92 19.50 -13.07
N LEU A 330 -21.92 19.95 -12.32
CA LEU A 330 -22.11 20.99 -11.30
C LEU A 330 -22.54 22.31 -11.95
N ARG A 331 -21.86 22.77 -13.02
CA ARG A 331 -22.25 23.96 -13.80
C ARG A 331 -23.72 23.88 -14.24
N LYS A 332 -24.10 22.74 -14.84
CA LYS A 332 -25.48 22.54 -15.30
C LYS A 332 -26.50 22.60 -14.17
N LYS A 333 -26.17 22.04 -12.99
CA LYS A 333 -27.06 22.03 -11.81
C LYS A 333 -27.15 23.39 -11.15
N LEU A 334 -26.09 24.19 -11.20
CA LEU A 334 -26.05 25.57 -10.68
C LEU A 334 -26.50 26.60 -11.70
N GLU A 335 -26.88 26.19 -12.92
CA GLU A 335 -27.36 27.06 -14.02
C GLU A 335 -26.38 28.20 -14.32
N LEU A 336 -25.05 27.91 -14.26
CA LEU A 336 -24.02 28.93 -14.45
C LEU A 336 -23.81 29.25 -15.93
N SER A 337 -23.73 30.55 -16.24
CA SER A 337 -23.37 31.05 -17.56
C SER A 337 -21.88 30.79 -17.88
N ASN A 338 -21.51 30.89 -19.18
CA ASN A 338 -20.15 30.60 -19.65
C ASN A 338 -19.10 31.66 -19.24
N ASP A 339 -19.52 32.81 -18.75
CA ASP A 339 -18.65 33.88 -18.24
C ASP A 339 -18.17 33.62 -16.80
N ILE A 340 -18.69 32.58 -16.14
CA ILE A 340 -18.31 32.16 -14.78
C ILE A 340 -17.38 30.95 -14.85
N SER A 341 -16.28 31.01 -14.15
CA SER A 341 -15.29 29.92 -14.02
C SER A 341 -15.17 29.44 -12.56
N PHE A 342 -14.68 28.21 -12.37
CA PHE A 342 -14.37 27.66 -11.07
C PHE A 342 -12.91 27.91 -10.70
N ASN A 343 -12.63 28.51 -9.54
CA ASN A 343 -11.25 28.80 -9.09
C ASN A 343 -10.34 27.55 -8.95
N MET A 344 -10.92 26.37 -8.83
CA MET A 344 -10.19 25.10 -8.70
C MET A 344 -9.78 24.47 -10.04
N LEU A 345 -10.19 25.07 -11.15
CA LEU A 345 -9.84 24.66 -12.49
C LEU A 345 -8.91 25.71 -13.14
N ARG A 346 -8.07 25.26 -14.05
CA ARG A 346 -7.25 26.14 -14.86
C ARG A 346 -7.85 26.17 -16.26
N TYR A 347 -8.49 27.28 -16.57
CA TYR A 347 -8.98 27.58 -17.89
C TYR A 347 -7.83 28.22 -18.68
N GLY A 348 -7.41 27.59 -19.77
CA GLY A 348 -6.41 28.11 -20.70
C GLY A 348 -7.06 28.33 -22.05
N SER A 349 -6.34 28.01 -23.12
CA SER A 349 -6.88 28.02 -24.49
C SER A 349 -7.88 26.88 -24.78
N ASP A 350 -8.04 25.96 -23.86
CA ASP A 350 -8.95 24.84 -24.02
C ASP A 350 -10.42 25.26 -23.84
N GLU A 351 -11.31 24.62 -24.57
CA GLU A 351 -12.75 24.81 -24.42
C GLU A 351 -13.19 24.49 -22.98
N ILE A 352 -14.03 25.34 -22.41
CA ILE A 352 -14.61 25.18 -21.05
C ILE A 352 -15.12 23.75 -20.82
N GLY A 353 -15.82 23.18 -21.81
CA GLY A 353 -16.37 21.83 -21.72
C GLY A 353 -15.32 20.73 -21.57
N LYS A 354 -14.09 20.91 -22.08
CA LYS A 354 -12.99 19.94 -21.89
C LYS A 354 -12.44 20.00 -20.47
N VAL A 355 -12.21 21.22 -19.97
CA VAL A 355 -11.64 21.45 -18.63
C VAL A 355 -12.60 20.92 -17.55
N GLU A 356 -13.90 21.14 -17.71
CA GLU A 356 -14.93 20.79 -16.73
C GLU A 356 -15.38 19.33 -16.75
N ARG A 357 -14.90 18.53 -17.72
CA ARG A 357 -15.01 17.05 -17.63
C ARG A 357 -14.26 16.46 -16.44
N LYS A 358 -13.38 17.25 -15.80
CA LYS A 358 -12.69 16.85 -14.59
C LYS A 358 -13.70 16.46 -13.51
N LYS A 359 -13.49 15.26 -12.92
CA LYS A 359 -14.34 14.75 -11.83
C LYS A 359 -14.10 15.55 -10.56
N LEU A 360 -15.14 15.69 -9.77
CA LEU A 360 -15.07 16.28 -8.42
C LEU A 360 -14.23 15.43 -7.47
N GLY A 361 -14.22 14.12 -7.66
CA GLY A 361 -13.19 13.21 -7.13
C GLY A 361 -13.28 12.86 -5.65
N HIS A 362 -14.43 13.11 -5.01
CA HIS A 362 -14.66 12.82 -3.60
C HIS A 362 -15.46 11.54 -3.35
N MET A 363 -15.50 11.10 -2.10
CA MET A 363 -16.30 9.96 -1.62
C MET A 363 -16.06 8.65 -2.39
N LYS A 364 -14.80 8.43 -2.82
CA LYS A 364 -14.45 7.28 -3.67
C LYS A 364 -14.69 5.96 -2.97
N PHE A 365 -14.17 5.79 -1.75
CA PHE A 365 -14.31 4.56 -1.00
C PHE A 365 -15.75 4.33 -0.53
N TYR A 366 -16.47 5.39 -0.18
CA TYR A 366 -17.89 5.34 0.09
C TYR A 366 -18.69 4.78 -1.10
N HIS A 367 -18.40 5.23 -2.32
CA HIS A 367 -19.07 4.70 -3.52
C HIS A 367 -18.67 3.26 -3.84
N GLU A 368 -17.41 2.89 -3.62
CA GLU A 368 -16.96 1.50 -3.76
C GLU A 368 -17.70 0.60 -2.75
N MET A 369 -17.83 1.04 -1.49
CA MET A 369 -18.58 0.33 -0.45
C MET A 369 -20.06 0.22 -0.80
N ARG A 370 -20.70 1.32 -1.21
CA ARG A 370 -22.09 1.32 -1.64
C ARG A 370 -22.33 0.34 -2.78
N LYS A 371 -21.44 0.33 -3.78
CA LYS A 371 -21.53 -0.60 -4.91
C LYS A 371 -21.40 -2.04 -4.44
N ALA A 372 -20.44 -2.35 -3.59
CA ALA A 372 -20.24 -3.70 -3.07
C ALA A 372 -21.43 -4.18 -2.23
N LEU A 373 -21.95 -3.35 -1.33
CA LEU A 373 -23.09 -3.70 -0.49
C LEU A 373 -24.40 -3.85 -1.31
N ASN A 374 -24.57 -3.07 -2.36
CA ASN A 374 -25.73 -3.17 -3.24
C ASN A 374 -25.78 -4.48 -4.04
N THR A 375 -24.68 -5.25 -4.12
CA THR A 375 -24.72 -6.61 -4.69
C THR A 375 -25.41 -7.62 -3.77
N VAL A 376 -25.50 -7.31 -2.48
CA VAL A 376 -26.16 -8.14 -1.47
C VAL A 376 -27.59 -7.65 -1.23
N GLN A 377 -27.76 -6.36 -0.95
CA GLN A 377 -29.05 -5.75 -0.69
C GLN A 377 -29.07 -4.33 -1.23
N LYS A 378 -30.15 -3.97 -1.91
CA LYS A 378 -30.36 -2.60 -2.43
C LYS A 378 -30.37 -1.60 -1.27
N ASP A 379 -29.64 -0.48 -1.46
CA ASP A 379 -29.49 0.59 -0.46
C ASP A 379 -28.91 0.16 0.89
N ALA A 380 -28.23 -0.98 0.96
CA ALA A 380 -27.62 -1.53 2.17
C ALA A 380 -26.66 -0.55 2.88
N ILE A 381 -26.07 0.41 2.15
CA ILE A 381 -25.19 1.41 2.75
C ILE A 381 -25.90 2.29 3.79
N SER A 382 -27.21 2.47 3.69
CA SER A 382 -28.00 3.27 4.63
C SER A 382 -28.14 2.59 6.01
N THR A 383 -28.04 1.28 6.07
CA THR A 383 -28.12 0.50 7.32
C THR A 383 -26.78 0.48 8.09
N VAL A 384 -25.67 0.90 7.45
CA VAL A 384 -24.36 0.97 8.07
C VAL A 384 -24.14 2.38 8.61
N SER A 385 -23.94 2.52 9.92
CA SER A 385 -23.74 3.81 10.57
C SER A 385 -22.45 4.50 10.12
N TRP A 386 -22.29 5.77 10.39
CA TRP A 386 -21.08 6.53 10.10
C TRP A 386 -19.84 5.91 10.76
N GLU A 387 -19.97 5.60 12.06
CA GLU A 387 -18.93 4.99 12.87
C GLU A 387 -18.53 3.63 12.32
N GLN A 388 -19.49 2.82 11.91
CA GLN A 388 -19.25 1.52 11.31
C GLN A 388 -18.50 1.64 9.97
N ARG A 389 -18.85 2.63 9.12
CA ARG A 389 -18.12 2.89 7.86
C ARG A 389 -16.65 3.28 8.12
N ASP A 390 -16.40 4.10 9.14
CA ASP A 390 -15.04 4.46 9.53
C ASP A 390 -14.26 3.24 10.01
N GLU A 391 -14.88 2.39 10.82
CA GLU A 391 -14.25 1.20 11.38
C GLU A 391 -14.01 0.12 10.31
N ILE A 392 -14.94 -0.07 9.38
CA ILE A 392 -14.73 -0.93 8.20
C ILE A 392 -13.48 -0.48 7.43
N ALA A 393 -13.35 0.81 7.15
CA ALA A 393 -12.18 1.35 6.47
C ALA A 393 -10.89 1.12 7.28
N ARG A 394 -10.92 1.26 8.62
CA ARG A 394 -9.79 0.97 9.50
C ARG A 394 -9.38 -0.51 9.44
N ILE A 395 -10.35 -1.41 9.54
CA ILE A 395 -10.11 -2.87 9.46
C ILE A 395 -9.46 -3.23 8.12
N LEU A 396 -10.00 -2.74 7.01
CA LEU A 396 -9.47 -3.02 5.68
C LEU A 396 -8.07 -2.43 5.45
N LEU A 397 -7.73 -1.34 6.13
CA LEU A 397 -6.38 -0.77 6.13
C LEU A 397 -5.39 -1.61 6.95
N CYS A 398 -5.78 -1.99 8.17
CA CYS A 398 -4.88 -2.55 9.17
C CYS A 398 -4.64 -4.06 9.02
N TYR A 399 -5.61 -4.80 8.50
CA TYR A 399 -5.52 -6.25 8.35
C TYR A 399 -5.35 -6.64 6.89
N LYS A 400 -4.45 -7.60 6.61
CA LYS A 400 -4.08 -7.99 5.23
C LYS A 400 -4.66 -9.32 4.78
N SER A 401 -4.96 -10.25 5.69
CA SER A 401 -5.62 -11.50 5.32
C SER A 401 -7.13 -11.39 5.47
N ASP A 402 -7.85 -12.05 4.56
CA ASP A 402 -9.32 -12.05 4.57
C ASP A 402 -9.87 -12.74 5.83
N ASP A 403 -9.21 -13.79 6.35
CA ASP A 403 -9.61 -14.45 7.60
C ASP A 403 -9.60 -13.47 8.79
N LYS A 404 -8.54 -12.64 8.90
CA LYS A 404 -8.45 -11.65 9.97
C LYS A 404 -9.41 -10.48 9.76
N ARG A 405 -9.56 -10.02 8.51
CA ARG A 405 -10.56 -9.00 8.17
C ARG A 405 -11.95 -9.47 8.55
N LYS A 406 -12.31 -10.71 8.15
CA LYS A 406 -13.58 -11.35 8.50
C LYS A 406 -13.77 -11.38 10.01
N ALA A 407 -12.80 -11.91 10.77
CA ALA A 407 -12.86 -12.00 12.23
C ALA A 407 -13.00 -10.64 12.94
N GLN A 408 -12.50 -9.54 12.33
CA GLN A 408 -12.68 -8.19 12.87
C GLN A 408 -14.02 -7.59 12.45
N LEU A 409 -14.46 -7.80 11.20
CA LEU A 409 -15.76 -7.35 10.71
C LEU A 409 -16.93 -8.02 11.45
N GLU A 410 -16.79 -9.28 11.81
CA GLU A 410 -17.77 -10.03 12.61
C GLU A 410 -17.98 -9.46 14.03
N LYS A 411 -17.06 -8.64 14.53
CA LYS A 411 -17.20 -7.94 15.81
C LYS A 411 -18.02 -6.64 15.71
N LEU A 412 -18.24 -6.16 14.49
CA LEU A 412 -19.09 -5.01 14.25
C LEU A 412 -20.55 -5.44 14.21
N ASP A 413 -21.44 -4.58 14.69
CA ASP A 413 -22.88 -4.78 14.59
C ASP A 413 -23.36 -4.47 13.16
N ILE A 414 -22.97 -5.33 12.21
CA ILE A 414 -23.36 -5.28 10.79
C ILE A 414 -23.89 -6.65 10.36
N PRO A 415 -24.80 -6.73 9.37
CA PRO A 415 -25.28 -8.00 8.84
C PRO A 415 -24.11 -8.85 8.31
N ARG A 416 -24.05 -10.10 8.73
CA ARG A 416 -22.96 -11.02 8.35
C ARG A 416 -22.88 -11.26 6.85
N GLU A 417 -23.99 -11.17 6.15
CA GLU A 417 -24.09 -11.27 4.69
C GLU A 417 -23.34 -10.16 3.94
N PHE A 418 -23.04 -9.03 4.59
CA PHE A 418 -22.25 -7.94 4.00
C PHE A 418 -20.75 -8.24 3.98
N ILE A 419 -20.27 -9.11 4.87
CA ILE A 419 -18.83 -9.37 5.04
C ILE A 419 -18.16 -9.85 3.75
N PRO A 420 -18.70 -10.82 2.98
CA PRO A 420 -18.08 -11.26 1.73
C PRO A 420 -17.91 -10.13 0.71
N ALA A 421 -18.88 -9.22 0.61
CA ALA A 421 -18.81 -8.06 -0.28
C ALA A 421 -17.77 -7.03 0.21
N LEU A 422 -17.69 -6.77 1.52
CA LEU A 422 -16.70 -5.87 2.12
C LEU A 422 -15.26 -6.38 1.96
N LEU A 423 -15.03 -7.69 1.98
CA LEU A 423 -13.71 -8.29 1.76
C LEU A 423 -13.15 -8.06 0.35
N THR A 424 -13.98 -7.72 -0.64
CA THR A 424 -13.52 -7.35 -1.99
C THR A 424 -12.91 -5.96 -2.03
N LEU A 425 -13.15 -5.14 -1.01
CA LEU A 425 -12.69 -3.75 -0.94
C LEU A 425 -11.29 -3.65 -0.34
N SER A 426 -10.61 -2.55 -0.68
CA SER A 426 -9.34 -2.22 -0.05
C SER A 426 -9.16 -0.72 0.06
N THR A 427 -8.58 -0.28 1.18
CA THR A 427 -8.14 1.09 1.36
C THR A 427 -6.67 1.13 1.73
N SER A 428 -6.01 2.25 1.45
CA SER A 428 -4.60 2.47 1.74
C SER A 428 -4.37 3.91 2.16
N LYS A 429 -3.28 4.16 2.89
CA LYS A 429 -2.90 5.46 3.43
C LYS A 429 -3.82 5.92 4.56
N THR A 430 -3.36 6.92 5.29
CA THR A 430 -4.09 7.57 6.37
C THR A 430 -4.39 9.02 6.04
N ALA A 431 -5.39 9.57 6.68
CA ALA A 431 -5.58 11.02 6.81
C ALA A 431 -4.54 11.60 7.78
N HIS A 432 -4.55 12.92 7.99
CA HIS A 432 -3.68 13.57 8.98
C HIS A 432 -4.32 13.60 10.38
N LEU A 433 -5.64 13.49 10.46
CA LEU A 433 -6.43 13.56 11.69
C LEU A 433 -7.04 12.19 12.02
N SER A 434 -7.42 11.99 13.28
CA SER A 434 -8.19 10.83 13.72
C SER A 434 -9.66 10.95 13.33
N ALA A 435 -10.40 9.85 13.28
CA ALA A 435 -11.83 9.85 13.04
C ALA A 435 -12.59 10.72 14.08
N LYS A 436 -12.16 10.67 15.34
CA LYS A 436 -12.70 11.49 16.43
C LYS A 436 -12.53 12.98 16.17
N SER A 437 -11.33 13.39 15.76
CA SER A 437 -11.04 14.80 15.43
C SER A 437 -11.83 15.27 14.22
N LEU A 438 -11.92 14.43 13.19
CA LEU A 438 -12.69 14.73 11.99
C LEU A 438 -14.18 14.95 12.30
N ARG A 439 -14.78 14.05 13.09
CA ARG A 439 -16.19 14.17 13.50
C ARG A 439 -16.47 15.42 14.34
N LYS A 440 -15.52 15.89 15.15
CA LYS A 440 -15.66 17.15 15.89
C LYS A 440 -15.64 18.37 14.97
N LEU A 441 -14.85 18.34 13.90
CA LEU A 441 -14.67 19.47 12.97
C LEU A 441 -15.78 19.56 11.91
N ILE A 442 -16.32 18.42 11.47
CA ILE A 442 -17.31 18.35 10.38
C ILE A 442 -18.52 19.26 10.61
N PRO A 443 -19.18 19.32 11.79
CA PRO A 443 -20.34 20.19 12.01
C PRO A 443 -20.06 21.69 11.77
N TYR A 444 -18.82 22.12 11.97
CA TYR A 444 -18.41 23.51 11.72
C TYR A 444 -18.17 23.76 10.23
N LEU A 445 -17.60 22.77 9.54
CA LEU A 445 -17.44 22.84 8.08
C LEU A 445 -18.80 22.81 7.35
N GLU A 446 -19.78 22.07 7.85
CA GLU A 446 -21.16 22.06 7.33
C GLU A 446 -21.83 23.44 7.47
N LYS A 447 -21.49 24.19 8.52
CA LYS A 447 -21.89 25.59 8.67
C LYS A 447 -21.17 26.55 7.72
N GLY A 448 -20.26 26.04 6.89
CA GLY A 448 -19.52 26.82 5.90
C GLY A 448 -18.19 27.40 6.37
N MET A 449 -17.76 27.09 7.61
CA MET A 449 -16.48 27.55 8.12
C MET A 449 -15.31 26.92 7.36
N THR A 450 -14.21 27.65 7.27
CA THR A 450 -12.94 27.09 6.80
C THR A 450 -12.34 26.15 7.84
N TYR A 451 -11.39 25.32 7.42
CA TYR A 451 -10.69 24.41 8.34
C TYR A 451 -10.02 25.14 9.51
N ALA A 452 -9.39 26.29 9.23
CA ALA A 452 -8.73 27.08 10.26
C ALA A 452 -9.69 27.63 11.31
N GLU A 453 -10.85 28.13 10.86
CA GLU A 453 -11.92 28.62 11.75
C GLU A 453 -12.50 27.47 12.59
N ALA A 454 -12.82 26.34 11.95
CA ALA A 454 -13.31 25.15 12.66
C ALA A 454 -12.32 24.63 13.69
N CYS A 455 -11.02 24.63 13.40
CA CYS A 455 -9.99 24.26 14.36
C CYS A 455 -9.93 25.23 15.54
N LYS A 456 -10.07 26.52 15.30
CA LYS A 456 -10.09 27.55 16.35
C LYS A 456 -11.27 27.35 17.29
N GLU A 457 -12.44 27.05 16.75
CA GLU A 457 -13.65 26.80 17.54
C GLU A 457 -13.55 25.52 18.38
N VAL A 458 -13.06 24.43 17.82
CA VAL A 458 -13.05 23.12 18.49
C VAL A 458 -11.86 22.95 19.45
N TYR A 459 -10.68 23.48 19.09
CA TYR A 459 -9.42 23.24 19.81
C TYR A 459 -8.79 24.51 20.37
N GLY A 460 -9.42 25.68 20.16
CA GLY A 460 -8.91 26.97 20.58
C GLY A 460 -7.78 27.48 19.67
N GLU A 461 -7.26 28.66 19.99
CA GLU A 461 -6.07 29.15 19.29
C GLU A 461 -4.88 28.27 19.66
N HIS A 462 -4.42 27.49 18.70
CA HIS A 462 -3.10 26.83 18.77
C HIS A 462 -2.00 27.90 18.67
N LYS A 463 -1.89 28.75 19.67
CA LYS A 463 -0.62 29.41 19.96
C LYS A 463 0.29 28.30 20.45
N SER A 464 0.99 27.63 19.51
CA SER A 464 2.21 26.95 19.90
C SER A 464 2.98 27.96 20.76
N SER A 465 3.28 27.63 22.00
CA SER A 465 4.21 28.39 22.79
C SER A 465 5.56 28.32 22.06
N ILE A 466 5.71 29.23 21.08
CA ILE A 466 6.95 29.34 20.31
C ILE A 466 7.99 29.86 21.27
N THR A 467 8.68 28.97 21.93
CA THR A 467 9.89 29.30 22.68
C THR A 467 10.94 29.65 21.62
N LYS A 468 11.33 30.93 21.58
CA LYS A 468 12.49 31.36 20.78
C LYS A 468 13.70 30.55 21.23
N LYS A 469 14.29 29.79 20.31
CA LYS A 469 15.49 28.98 20.58
C LYS A 469 16.65 29.55 19.77
N ASN A 470 17.80 29.68 20.39
CA ASN A 470 19.04 30.10 19.70
C ASN A 470 19.60 29.01 18.76
N LYS A 471 19.04 27.81 18.81
CA LYS A 471 19.44 26.68 17.96
C LYS A 471 18.25 25.79 17.69
N LEU A 472 18.02 25.47 16.42
CA LEU A 472 17.00 24.51 16.01
C LEU A 472 17.47 23.06 16.20
N SER A 473 16.62 22.22 16.77
CA SER A 473 16.90 20.81 16.99
C SER A 473 16.65 19.99 15.72
N LEU A 474 17.43 18.92 15.54
CA LEU A 474 17.22 17.92 14.51
C LEU A 474 16.24 16.80 14.95
N PHE A 475 15.78 16.79 16.18
CA PHE A 475 14.93 15.72 16.72
C PHE A 475 13.59 15.60 16.01
N ASP A 476 12.95 16.71 15.69
CA ASP A 476 11.63 16.71 15.05
C ASP A 476 11.66 16.23 13.59
N ILE A 477 12.85 16.12 13.00
CA ILE A 477 13.04 15.65 11.61
C ILE A 477 12.82 14.15 11.49
N GLU A 478 13.00 13.38 12.56
CA GLU A 478 12.78 11.92 12.55
C GLU A 478 11.33 11.55 12.23
N LEU A 479 10.39 12.45 12.49
CA LEU A 479 8.98 12.32 12.17
C LEU A 479 8.69 12.44 10.66
N ILE A 480 9.64 12.96 9.86
CA ILE A 480 9.50 13.09 8.41
C ILE A 480 9.82 11.74 7.73
N ASN A 481 8.81 11.05 7.26
CA ASN A 481 8.96 9.74 6.64
C ASN A 481 9.61 9.77 5.25
N ASN A 482 9.49 10.88 4.50
CA ASN A 482 10.10 11.01 3.18
C ASN A 482 11.61 11.32 3.31
N PRO A 483 12.52 10.42 2.86
CA PRO A 483 13.96 10.61 3.03
C PRO A 483 14.50 11.85 2.28
N VAL A 484 13.93 12.19 1.12
CA VAL A 484 14.33 13.37 0.32
C VAL A 484 14.01 14.64 1.11
N VAL A 485 12.77 14.78 1.58
CA VAL A 485 12.33 15.92 2.40
C VAL A 485 13.12 15.99 3.71
N ARG A 486 13.30 14.83 4.38
CA ARG A 486 14.08 14.76 5.62
C ARG A 486 15.51 15.29 5.43
N ARG A 487 16.19 14.91 4.34
CA ARG A 487 17.55 15.38 4.04
C ARG A 487 17.56 16.88 3.77
N ALA A 488 16.66 17.39 2.94
CA ALA A 488 16.56 18.81 2.63
C ALA A 488 16.32 19.65 3.89
N VAL A 489 15.32 19.29 4.71
CA VAL A 489 15.02 19.99 5.99
C VAL A 489 16.19 19.91 6.95
N SER A 490 16.87 18.75 7.05
CA SER A 490 18.07 18.59 7.88
C SER A 490 19.21 19.54 7.48
N GLN A 491 19.45 19.70 6.18
CA GLN A 491 20.48 20.62 5.67
C GLN A 491 20.06 22.08 5.87
N THR A 492 18.78 22.40 5.69
CA THR A 492 18.23 23.74 5.96
C THR A 492 18.44 24.15 7.42
N ILE A 493 18.13 23.27 8.38
CA ILE A 493 18.37 23.55 9.82
C ILE A 493 19.86 23.80 10.11
N ARG A 494 20.75 23.05 9.45
CA ARG A 494 22.20 23.29 9.60
C ARG A 494 22.62 24.67 9.08
N VAL A 495 22.07 25.09 7.93
CA VAL A 495 22.30 26.44 7.37
C VAL A 495 21.77 27.50 8.33
N ILE A 496 20.52 27.39 8.78
CA ILE A 496 19.92 28.31 9.74
C ILE A 496 20.79 28.45 10.99
N ASN A 497 21.17 27.30 11.60
CA ASN A 497 22.00 27.30 12.81
C ASN A 497 23.41 27.90 12.60
N ALA A 498 23.96 27.80 11.38
CA ALA A 498 25.24 28.44 11.06
C ALA A 498 25.08 29.96 10.94
N VAL A 499 24.04 30.42 10.22
CA VAL A 499 23.73 31.86 10.07
C VAL A 499 23.42 32.50 11.45
N VAL A 500 22.59 31.84 12.26
CA VAL A 500 22.24 32.33 13.60
C VAL A 500 23.47 32.40 14.53
N ARG A 501 24.43 31.51 14.36
CA ARG A 501 25.70 31.57 15.15
C ARG A 501 26.54 32.77 14.77
N GLU A 502 26.53 33.18 13.50
CA GLU A 502 27.36 34.28 12.98
C GLU A 502 26.68 35.65 13.20
N TYR A 503 25.40 35.76 12.95
CA TYR A 503 24.67 37.03 12.91
C TYR A 503 23.66 37.23 14.05
N GLY A 504 23.45 36.22 14.92
CA GLY A 504 22.38 36.23 15.90
C GLY A 504 21.02 35.81 15.32
N ALA A 505 19.93 35.96 16.06
CA ALA A 505 18.59 35.60 15.63
C ALA A 505 18.05 36.57 14.57
N PRO A 506 17.51 36.10 13.42
CA PRO A 506 16.88 36.96 12.44
C PRO A 506 15.58 37.57 12.96
N GLU A 507 15.20 38.73 12.44
CA GLU A 507 13.87 39.32 12.68
C GLU A 507 12.79 38.55 11.93
N VAL A 508 13.06 38.18 10.68
CA VAL A 508 12.14 37.49 9.79
C VAL A 508 12.88 36.34 9.10
N VAL A 509 12.20 35.20 8.94
CA VAL A 509 12.66 34.12 8.09
C VAL A 509 11.65 33.94 6.94
N ARG A 510 12.11 34.07 5.71
CA ARG A 510 11.31 33.82 4.51
C ARG A 510 11.76 32.52 3.86
N VAL A 511 10.83 31.60 3.67
CA VAL A 511 11.13 30.28 3.10
C VAL A 511 10.37 30.10 1.80
N GLU A 512 11.11 29.85 0.72
CA GLU A 512 10.58 29.34 -0.53
C GLU A 512 10.82 27.83 -0.61
N LEU A 513 9.81 27.10 -1.04
CA LEU A 513 9.90 25.65 -1.24
C LEU A 513 9.84 25.36 -2.73
N ALA A 514 10.83 24.63 -3.25
CA ALA A 514 10.77 24.15 -4.62
C ALA A 514 9.48 23.36 -4.85
N ARG A 515 8.73 23.72 -5.88
CA ARG A 515 7.44 23.09 -6.24
C ARG A 515 7.56 21.57 -6.46
N GLU A 516 8.76 21.10 -6.67
CA GLU A 516 9.10 19.70 -6.97
C GLU A 516 9.29 18.85 -5.74
N MET A 517 9.56 19.44 -4.58
CA MET A 517 9.98 18.73 -3.36
C MET A 517 8.96 17.67 -2.90
N GLY A 518 7.66 17.92 -3.07
CA GLY A 518 6.58 17.00 -2.70
C GLY A 518 6.09 16.09 -3.83
N LYS A 519 6.69 16.16 -5.04
CA LYS A 519 6.20 15.41 -6.20
C LYS A 519 6.95 14.09 -6.39
N PRO A 520 6.29 13.04 -6.94
CA PRO A 520 6.95 11.81 -7.36
C PRO A 520 8.02 12.08 -8.43
N TYR A 521 9.01 11.20 -8.52
CA TYR A 521 10.13 11.30 -9.46
C TYR A 521 9.67 11.50 -10.92
N ASP A 522 8.70 10.69 -11.39
CA ASP A 522 8.18 10.77 -12.76
C ASP A 522 7.62 12.16 -13.10
N VAL A 523 6.90 12.76 -12.14
CA VAL A 523 6.35 14.12 -12.31
C VAL A 523 7.45 15.16 -12.32
N ARG A 524 8.49 15.01 -11.50
CA ARG A 524 9.66 15.90 -11.48
C ARG A 524 10.42 15.86 -12.79
N THR A 525 10.67 14.64 -13.30
CA THR A 525 11.35 14.43 -14.60
C THR A 525 10.58 15.06 -15.76
N GLN A 526 9.25 14.97 -15.76
CA GLN A 526 8.41 15.65 -16.77
C GLN A 526 8.50 17.16 -16.67
N ILE A 527 8.57 17.73 -15.46
CA ILE A 527 8.74 19.16 -15.25
C ILE A 527 10.10 19.63 -15.78
N THR A 528 11.17 18.91 -15.43
CA THR A 528 12.54 19.23 -15.91
C THR A 528 12.61 19.21 -17.44
N LYS A 529 12.08 18.15 -18.08
CA LYS A 529 12.03 18.08 -19.54
C LYS A 529 11.25 19.23 -20.19
N LYS A 530 10.15 19.67 -19.55
CA LYS A 530 9.40 20.84 -20.04
C LYS A 530 10.16 22.14 -19.85
N GLN A 531 10.90 22.30 -18.76
CA GLN A 531 11.74 23.46 -18.51
C GLN A 531 12.90 23.54 -19.52
N GLU A 532 13.57 22.41 -19.77
CA GLU A 532 14.63 22.29 -20.77
C GLU A 532 14.13 22.56 -22.21
N ALA A 533 12.89 22.13 -22.52
CA ALA A 533 12.29 22.41 -23.83
C ALA A 533 11.84 23.87 -24.01
N ASN A 534 11.64 24.61 -22.91
CA ASN A 534 11.25 26.04 -22.93
C ASN A 534 12.46 27.00 -22.81
N ALA A 535 13.65 26.48 -22.48
CA ALA A 535 14.90 27.23 -22.42
C ALA A 535 15.61 27.23 -23.78
#